data_a5ff28e4cbc571614a6fe2a2eebcf3ea
#
_entry.id   a5ff28e4cbc571614a6fe2a2eebcf3ea
#
_cell.length_a   1.000
_cell.length_b   1.000
_cell.length_c   1.000
_cell.angle_alpha   90.00
_cell.angle_beta   90.00
_cell.angle_gamma   90.00
#
_symmetry.space_group_name_H-M   'P 1'
#
loop_
_entity.id
_entity.type
_entity.pdbx_description
1 polymer ?
#
loop_
_entity_poly.entity_id
_entity_poly.type
_entity_poly.pdbx_seq_one_letter_code
_entity_poly.pdbx_strand_id
1 'polypeptide(L)'
;MKDLQKDKEFWTKSSQYEVSVPVGWDINHKEVCFEIGNEQNHTLICERSGSGKSNFLHVLIQNLAFYYAPDEVQLFLLDYKEGVEFNAYTNPSPLEHARLVSVASSVGFGMSFLSWLCDEIKKRSELFKQFKVKDLSDYRKHEKMPRLIVVIDEFQVLFSDKSTQVKGSVERSLNTLLKKGRSYGVHLVLATQTMRGGEIDSSFKAQIANRIALPMDAEDSAKILDNDAACELVRPEGIFNNNGGHQKYHTKMSIPKAPDDFTAFIKKIHEEFNQRNLTPIDRKIYNGETALKMPNTLKANEMRLHLGKKVDYEQKDLIVEFENNESHLLVVSQDLNARIALMKLLFQNIKSANKELVFCNKEKRLIRFFDAPKEYGITPIENALNALDATTNRPNSALVIDNLNEAKEWHDKVGVEKLKSFLEKATDNEQYCVIFAHDYKQINANYDLGKLKELLNNHFKQRLAFICNGENLSVLKSEQKLHELNARLINISKDSHIEFRPFSL
;
A
#
# COMPACT_ATOMS: atom_id res chain seq x y z
N MET A 1 5.84 22.95 22.45
CA MET A 1 4.64 22.10 22.36
C MET A 1 3.73 22.21 23.59
N LYS A 2 4.24 21.93 24.80
CA LYS A 2 3.44 22.05 26.03
C LYS A 2 2.80 23.44 26.19
N ASP A 3 3.48 24.51 25.81
CA ASP A 3 2.97 25.87 25.92
C ASP A 3 1.79 26.15 24.96
N LEU A 4 1.73 25.50 23.79
CA LEU A 4 0.57 25.61 22.88
C LEU A 4 -0.69 24.90 23.41
N GLN A 5 -0.55 24.01 24.37
CA GLN A 5 -1.66 23.25 24.99
C GLN A 5 -1.89 23.66 26.47
N LYS A 6 -1.08 24.59 26.98
CA LYS A 6 -1.14 25.00 28.37
C LYS A 6 -2.51 25.62 28.68
N ASP A 7 -3.09 25.22 29.81
CA ASP A 7 -4.38 25.70 30.31
C ASP A 7 -5.55 25.52 29.34
N LYS A 8 -5.42 24.59 28.38
CA LYS A 8 -6.46 24.24 27.39
C LYS A 8 -6.96 22.81 27.62
N GLU A 9 -8.21 22.57 27.26
CA GLU A 9 -8.87 21.26 27.40
C GLU A 9 -8.87 20.50 26.08
N PHE A 10 -8.96 19.15 26.17
CA PHE A 10 -9.06 18.28 25.01
C PHE A 10 -10.43 18.45 24.30
N TRP A 11 -10.37 18.41 22.95
CA TRP A 11 -11.53 18.26 22.08
C TRP A 11 -12.61 19.33 22.26
N THR A 12 -12.16 20.58 22.33
CA THR A 12 -13.05 21.73 22.51
C THR A 12 -13.48 22.37 21.19
N LYS A 13 -12.87 21.98 20.04
CA LYS A 13 -13.13 22.58 18.74
C LYS A 13 -14.02 21.71 17.86
N SER A 14 -14.82 22.36 17.00
CA SER A 14 -15.59 21.71 15.94
C SER A 14 -14.93 21.95 14.59
N SER A 15 -14.88 20.92 13.76
CA SER A 15 -14.35 20.96 12.39
C SER A 15 -15.43 21.25 11.34
N GLN A 16 -16.61 21.73 11.72
CA GLN A 16 -17.73 21.93 10.79
C GLN A 16 -17.35 22.82 9.60
N TYR A 17 -16.72 23.95 9.83
CA TYR A 17 -16.30 24.88 8.79
C TYR A 17 -14.84 24.74 8.43
N GLU A 18 -14.00 24.65 9.44
CA GLU A 18 -12.54 24.55 9.29
C GLU A 18 -11.91 23.81 10.47
N VAL A 19 -10.67 23.46 10.30
CA VAL A 19 -9.76 22.99 11.35
C VAL A 19 -8.68 24.02 11.51
N SER A 20 -8.51 24.54 12.74
CA SER A 20 -7.52 25.55 13.08
C SER A 20 -6.78 25.14 14.35
N VAL A 21 -5.46 24.93 14.26
CA VAL A 21 -4.61 24.53 15.38
C VAL A 21 -3.32 25.35 15.42
N PRO A 22 -2.83 25.75 16.60
CA PRO A 22 -1.58 26.48 16.72
C PRO A 22 -0.40 25.58 16.37
N VAL A 23 0.55 26.11 15.59
CA VAL A 23 1.76 25.38 15.16
C VAL A 23 3.06 26.11 15.49
N GLY A 24 2.97 27.32 16.02
CA GLY A 24 4.13 28.13 16.41
C GLY A 24 3.72 29.52 16.90
N TRP A 25 4.68 30.39 17.01
CA TRP A 25 4.49 31.80 17.41
C TRP A 25 5.17 32.74 16.41
N ASP A 26 4.53 33.88 16.15
CA ASP A 26 5.14 34.95 15.39
C ASP A 26 6.16 35.75 16.26
N ILE A 27 6.78 36.77 15.65
CA ILE A 27 7.76 37.65 16.33
C ILE A 27 7.17 38.41 17.54
N ASN A 28 5.85 38.56 17.60
CA ASN A 28 5.13 39.22 18.68
C ASN A 28 4.62 38.22 19.73
N HIS A 29 5.08 36.98 19.71
CA HIS A 29 4.61 35.87 20.54
C HIS A 29 3.10 35.54 20.38
N LYS A 30 2.48 35.92 19.28
CA LYS A 30 1.12 35.53 18.97
C LYS A 30 1.13 34.12 18.32
N GLU A 31 0.18 33.30 18.72
CA GLU A 31 0.03 31.94 18.10
C GLU A 31 -0.23 32.05 16.59
N VAL A 32 0.57 31.33 15.81
CA VAL A 32 0.36 31.12 14.39
C VAL A 32 -0.42 29.83 14.24
N CYS A 33 -1.63 29.92 13.67
CA CYS A 33 -2.50 28.78 13.48
C CYS A 33 -2.37 28.22 12.05
N PHE A 34 -2.22 26.92 11.98
CA PHE A 34 -2.46 26.15 10.75
C PHE A 34 -3.97 26.04 10.56
N GLU A 35 -4.45 26.41 9.39
CA GLU A 35 -5.87 26.39 9.05
C GLU A 35 -6.09 25.57 7.81
N ILE A 36 -7.09 24.67 7.83
CA ILE A 36 -7.49 23.86 6.68
C ILE A 36 -8.98 23.57 6.74
N GLY A 37 -9.66 23.79 5.61
CA GLY A 37 -11.14 23.64 5.58
C GLY A 37 -11.76 24.18 4.32
N ASN A 38 -12.80 25.00 4.50
CA ASN A 38 -13.58 25.53 3.39
C ASN A 38 -12.85 26.64 2.61
N GLU A 39 -11.95 27.38 3.25
CA GLU A 39 -11.16 28.44 2.60
C GLU A 39 -9.81 27.88 2.10
N GLN A 40 -9.04 27.32 2.99
CA GLN A 40 -7.74 26.70 2.73
C GLN A 40 -7.88 25.19 2.64
N ASN A 41 -7.87 24.67 1.40
CA ASN A 41 -8.26 23.26 1.18
C ASN A 41 -7.13 22.26 1.38
N HIS A 42 -5.91 22.61 0.98
CA HIS A 42 -4.76 21.70 0.96
C HIS A 42 -3.50 22.46 1.34
N THR A 43 -2.48 21.74 1.78
CA THR A 43 -1.22 22.31 2.25
C THR A 43 -0.04 21.65 1.56
N LEU A 44 0.93 22.45 1.15
CA LEU A 44 2.23 22.02 0.66
C LEU A 44 3.31 22.42 1.66
N ILE A 45 4.16 21.47 2.06
CA ILE A 45 5.27 21.66 2.99
C ILE A 45 6.56 21.32 2.28
N CYS A 46 7.54 22.22 2.33
CA CYS A 46 8.85 21.96 1.77
C CYS A 46 9.98 22.33 2.74
N GLU A 47 11.06 21.53 2.73
CA GLU A 47 12.26 21.80 3.52
C GLU A 47 13.52 21.33 2.78
N ARG A 48 14.70 21.80 3.21
CA ARG A 48 15.95 21.07 2.99
C ARG A 48 16.09 19.99 4.06
N SER A 49 16.61 18.83 3.70
CA SER A 49 16.81 17.70 4.62
C SER A 49 17.38 18.12 5.97
N GLY A 50 16.72 17.72 7.06
CA GLY A 50 17.12 18.04 8.43
C GLY A 50 16.70 19.41 8.94
N SER A 51 15.91 20.19 8.21
CA SER A 51 15.48 21.54 8.60
C SER A 51 14.29 21.57 9.57
N GLY A 52 13.63 20.44 9.83
CA GLY A 52 12.61 20.34 10.87
C GLY A 52 11.22 19.89 10.42
N LYS A 53 11.06 19.35 9.19
CA LYS A 53 9.80 18.86 8.63
C LYS A 53 9.09 17.84 9.53
N SER A 54 9.81 16.79 9.95
CA SER A 54 9.30 15.79 10.88
C SER A 54 8.80 16.39 12.18
N ASN A 55 9.58 17.30 12.77
CA ASN A 55 9.17 18.03 13.97
C ASN A 55 7.87 18.82 13.73
N PHE A 56 7.77 19.54 12.61
CA PHE A 56 6.58 20.30 12.26
C PHE A 56 5.37 19.37 12.06
N LEU A 57 5.52 18.25 11.35
CA LEU A 57 4.45 17.28 11.17
C LEU A 57 3.96 16.70 12.51
N HIS A 58 4.86 16.39 13.44
CA HIS A 58 4.48 15.93 14.77
C HIS A 58 3.75 17.01 15.58
N VAL A 59 4.21 18.27 15.51
CA VAL A 59 3.49 19.40 16.16
C VAL A 59 2.08 19.52 15.60
N LEU A 60 1.93 19.46 14.29
CA LEU A 60 0.63 19.52 13.62
C LEU A 60 -0.28 18.36 14.04
N ILE A 61 0.17 17.11 13.91
CA ILE A 61 -0.61 15.91 14.23
C ILE A 61 -1.07 15.91 15.70
N GLN A 62 -0.17 16.22 16.62
CA GLN A 62 -0.51 16.24 18.06
C GLN A 62 -1.49 17.36 18.40
N ASN A 63 -1.39 18.54 17.77
CA ASN A 63 -2.35 19.60 18.00
C ASN A 63 -3.70 19.30 17.36
N LEU A 64 -3.74 18.68 16.17
CA LEU A 64 -4.99 18.16 15.59
C LEU A 64 -5.67 17.20 16.56
N ALA A 65 -4.93 16.23 17.10
CA ALA A 65 -5.46 15.25 18.03
C ALA A 65 -5.81 15.81 19.41
N PHE A 66 -5.21 16.93 19.82
CA PHE A 66 -5.51 17.59 21.07
C PHE A 66 -6.79 18.43 20.99
N TYR A 67 -6.96 19.21 19.92
CA TYR A 67 -8.07 20.16 19.82
C TYR A 67 -9.36 19.59 19.25
N TYR A 68 -9.29 18.51 18.47
CA TYR A 68 -10.45 17.89 17.82
C TYR A 68 -10.60 16.44 18.24
N ALA A 69 -11.84 16.00 18.48
CA ALA A 69 -12.13 14.60 18.75
C ALA A 69 -12.00 13.72 17.47
N PRO A 70 -11.84 12.38 17.58
CA PRO A 70 -11.74 11.49 16.41
C PRO A 70 -12.98 11.48 15.51
N ASP A 71 -14.15 11.87 16.01
CA ASP A 71 -15.38 12.04 15.22
C ASP A 71 -15.47 13.41 14.54
N GLU A 72 -14.55 14.34 14.84
CA GLU A 72 -14.36 15.64 14.19
C GLU A 72 -13.26 15.57 13.11
N VAL A 73 -12.12 14.93 13.42
CA VAL A 73 -10.95 14.85 12.54
C VAL A 73 -10.39 13.43 12.55
N GLN A 74 -10.22 12.84 11.37
CA GLN A 74 -9.53 11.58 11.17
C GLN A 74 -8.24 11.79 10.37
N LEU A 75 -7.18 11.11 10.80
CA LEU A 75 -5.85 11.24 10.22
C LEU A 75 -5.48 10.01 9.38
N PHE A 76 -4.89 10.28 8.22
CA PHE A 76 -4.24 9.29 7.37
C PHE A 76 -2.78 9.71 7.22
N LEU A 77 -1.89 8.91 7.76
CA LEU A 77 -0.46 9.22 7.88
C LEU A 77 0.32 8.26 6.98
N LEU A 78 0.91 8.77 5.90
CA LEU A 78 1.68 7.99 4.94
C LEU A 78 3.13 8.49 4.89
N ASP A 79 4.07 7.57 5.11
CA ASP A 79 5.50 7.81 5.04
C ASP A 79 6.10 6.96 3.90
N TYR A 80 6.75 7.62 2.94
CA TYR A 80 7.45 6.98 1.83
C TYR A 80 8.97 6.87 2.04
N LYS A 81 9.47 7.43 3.14
CA LYS A 81 10.85 7.28 3.57
C LYS A 81 10.91 6.15 4.61
N GLU A 82 11.99 5.51 4.81
CA GLU A 82 12.33 4.41 5.72
C GLU A 82 11.40 4.12 6.95
N GLY A 83 10.18 4.64 6.94
CA GLY A 83 9.08 4.27 7.85
C GLY A 83 9.22 4.68 9.32
N VAL A 84 10.12 5.60 9.64
CA VAL A 84 10.44 5.94 11.04
C VAL A 84 9.46 6.95 11.64
N GLU A 85 9.00 7.92 10.84
CA GLU A 85 8.34 9.11 11.36
C GLU A 85 6.98 8.81 12.00
N PHE A 86 6.08 8.11 11.31
CA PHE A 86 4.72 7.90 11.83
C PHE A 86 4.55 6.63 12.65
N ASN A 87 5.58 5.79 12.79
CA ASN A 87 5.52 4.57 13.59
C ASN A 87 5.19 4.87 15.07
N ALA A 88 5.58 6.02 15.57
CA ALA A 88 5.26 6.48 16.92
C ALA A 88 3.75 6.58 17.20
N TYR A 89 2.90 6.64 16.16
CA TYR A 89 1.44 6.65 16.28
C TYR A 89 0.80 5.25 16.18
N THR A 90 1.61 4.18 16.16
CA THR A 90 1.15 2.79 16.14
C THR A 90 1.52 2.01 17.39
N ASN A 91 2.65 2.34 18.03
CA ASN A 91 3.22 1.62 19.17
C ASN A 91 3.55 2.59 20.34
N PRO A 92 3.33 2.16 21.61
CA PRO A 92 2.75 0.89 22.06
C PRO A 92 1.23 0.81 21.87
N SER A 93 0.57 1.94 21.63
CA SER A 93 -0.88 2.04 21.35
C SER A 93 -1.11 2.99 20.19
N PRO A 94 -2.02 2.68 19.28
CA PRO A 94 -2.30 3.54 18.14
C PRO A 94 -3.05 4.81 18.57
N LEU A 95 -2.77 5.96 17.93
CA LEU A 95 -3.49 7.21 18.14
C LEU A 95 -4.96 7.07 17.68
N GLU A 96 -5.94 7.45 18.53
CA GLU A 96 -7.37 7.24 18.22
C GLU A 96 -7.86 7.94 16.94
N HIS A 97 -7.24 9.05 16.56
CA HIS A 97 -7.53 9.77 15.32
C HIS A 97 -6.99 9.11 14.07
N ALA A 98 -5.98 8.23 14.20
CA ALA A 98 -5.31 7.62 13.06
C ALA A 98 -6.15 6.50 12.47
N ARG A 99 -6.79 6.76 11.34
CA ARG A 99 -7.53 5.77 10.53
C ARG A 99 -6.59 4.95 9.63
N LEU A 100 -5.50 5.55 9.19
CA LEU A 100 -4.42 4.86 8.51
C LEU A 100 -3.08 5.36 9.04
N VAL A 101 -2.19 4.42 9.36
CA VAL A 101 -0.75 4.70 9.46
C VAL A 101 -0.04 3.77 8.49
N SER A 102 0.65 4.34 7.52
CA SER A 102 1.41 3.61 6.52
C SER A 102 2.87 4.02 6.59
N VAL A 103 3.74 3.07 6.90
CA VAL A 103 5.18 3.25 7.00
C VAL A 103 5.88 2.41 5.94
N ALA A 104 6.97 2.93 5.36
CA ALA A 104 7.65 2.31 4.23
C ALA A 104 6.67 1.99 3.08
N SER A 105 5.89 2.98 2.67
CA SER A 105 4.82 2.83 1.69
C SER A 105 5.37 2.56 0.29
N SER A 106 4.78 1.59 -0.41
CA SER A 106 5.05 1.40 -1.84
C SER A 106 4.19 2.35 -2.69
N VAL A 107 4.65 2.65 -3.92
CA VAL A 107 3.86 3.43 -4.90
C VAL A 107 2.52 2.75 -5.18
N GLY A 108 2.50 1.41 -5.28
CA GLY A 108 1.28 0.62 -5.48
C GLY A 108 0.26 0.80 -4.36
N PHE A 109 0.72 0.76 -3.09
CA PHE A 109 -0.15 1.05 -1.95
C PHE A 109 -0.70 2.47 -2.01
N GLY A 110 0.16 3.46 -2.26
CA GLY A 110 -0.24 4.86 -2.37
C GLY A 110 -1.26 5.11 -3.48
N MET A 111 -1.06 4.53 -4.65
CA MET A 111 -2.00 4.60 -5.77
C MET A 111 -3.37 4.01 -5.39
N SER A 112 -3.39 2.85 -4.75
CA SER A 112 -4.62 2.22 -4.26
C SER A 112 -5.33 3.09 -3.21
N PHE A 113 -4.57 3.66 -2.28
CA PHE A 113 -5.11 4.55 -1.26
C PHE A 113 -5.69 5.84 -1.85
N LEU A 114 -5.02 6.48 -2.80
CA LEU A 114 -5.56 7.66 -3.49
C LEU A 114 -6.84 7.33 -4.26
N SER A 115 -6.93 6.15 -4.88
CA SER A 115 -8.15 5.66 -5.52
C SER A 115 -9.28 5.49 -4.50
N TRP A 116 -8.99 4.88 -3.35
CA TRP A 116 -9.94 4.73 -2.26
C TRP A 116 -10.47 6.09 -1.74
N LEU A 117 -9.61 7.10 -1.62
CA LEU A 117 -10.03 8.46 -1.25
C LEU A 117 -10.96 9.08 -2.30
N CYS A 118 -10.71 8.85 -3.59
CA CYS A 118 -11.61 9.30 -4.65
C CYS A 118 -12.99 8.61 -4.55
N ASP A 119 -13.03 7.34 -4.18
CA ASP A 119 -14.28 6.61 -3.96
C ASP A 119 -14.99 7.09 -2.69
N GLU A 120 -14.25 7.45 -1.64
CA GLU A 120 -14.82 8.08 -0.44
C GLU A 120 -15.49 9.43 -0.78
N ILE A 121 -14.87 10.25 -1.64
CA ILE A 121 -15.51 11.49 -2.15
C ILE A 121 -16.81 11.17 -2.90
N LYS A 122 -16.85 10.12 -3.71
CA LYS A 122 -18.08 9.71 -4.41
C LYS A 122 -19.18 9.31 -3.42
N LYS A 123 -18.87 8.50 -2.42
CA LYS A 123 -19.79 8.09 -1.35
C LYS A 123 -20.35 9.31 -0.61
N ARG A 124 -19.50 10.25 -0.21
CA ARG A 124 -19.93 11.50 0.44
C ARG A 124 -20.80 12.32 -0.50
N SER A 125 -20.46 12.39 -1.79
CA SER A 125 -21.28 13.09 -2.80
C SER A 125 -22.69 12.50 -2.92
N GLU A 126 -22.83 11.19 -2.87
CA GLU A 126 -24.13 10.52 -2.88
C GLU A 126 -24.95 10.84 -1.63
N LEU A 127 -24.34 10.81 -0.45
CA LEU A 127 -24.97 11.22 0.80
C LEU A 127 -25.42 12.69 0.77
N PHE A 128 -24.57 13.59 0.29
CA PHE A 128 -24.92 15.02 0.20
C PHE A 128 -26.09 15.28 -0.74
N LYS A 129 -26.22 14.53 -1.83
CA LYS A 129 -27.40 14.56 -2.72
C LYS A 129 -28.68 14.12 -2.00
N GLN A 130 -28.61 13.07 -1.17
CA GLN A 130 -29.76 12.59 -0.40
C GLN A 130 -30.25 13.64 0.59
N PHE A 131 -29.35 14.36 1.24
CA PHE A 131 -29.64 15.44 2.17
C PHE A 131 -29.87 16.80 1.47
N LYS A 132 -29.73 16.87 0.15
CA LYS A 132 -29.87 18.10 -0.67
C LYS A 132 -28.92 19.22 -0.24
N VAL A 133 -27.71 18.87 0.19
CA VAL A 133 -26.65 19.80 0.61
C VAL A 133 -25.50 19.83 -0.38
N LYS A 134 -24.66 20.88 -0.35
CA LYS A 134 -23.60 21.10 -1.32
C LYS A 134 -22.21 20.72 -0.77
N ASP A 135 -22.00 20.81 0.52
CA ASP A 135 -20.70 20.61 1.15
C ASP A 135 -20.82 20.01 2.56
N LEU A 136 -19.67 19.69 3.14
CA LEU A 136 -19.56 19.07 4.45
C LEU A 136 -20.16 19.96 5.55
N SER A 137 -19.96 21.28 5.50
CA SER A 137 -20.46 22.20 6.55
C SER A 137 -21.98 22.20 6.61
N ASP A 138 -22.64 22.12 5.47
CA ASP A 138 -24.09 21.98 5.39
C ASP A 138 -24.56 20.59 5.81
N TYR A 139 -23.88 19.52 5.38
CA TYR A 139 -24.19 18.16 5.79
C TYR A 139 -24.13 17.99 7.31
N ARG A 140 -23.13 18.59 7.95
CA ARG A 140 -22.93 18.51 9.41
C ARG A 140 -24.01 19.25 10.24
N LYS A 141 -24.90 19.98 9.62
CA LYS A 141 -26.13 20.48 10.29
C LYS A 141 -27.14 19.35 10.51
N HIS A 142 -27.03 18.23 9.80
CA HIS A 142 -27.90 17.06 9.87
C HIS A 142 -27.27 15.92 10.65
N GLU A 143 -26.03 15.54 10.28
CA GLU A 143 -25.31 14.40 10.86
C GLU A 143 -23.83 14.71 11.06
N LYS A 144 -23.21 14.05 12.03
CA LYS A 144 -21.75 14.13 12.22
C LYS A 144 -21.01 13.43 11.08
N MET A 145 -19.99 14.08 10.58
CA MET A 145 -19.05 13.52 9.61
C MET A 145 -17.68 14.16 9.80
N PRO A 146 -16.61 13.40 10.03
CA PRO A 146 -15.28 13.95 10.26
C PRO A 146 -14.67 14.54 8.99
N ARG A 147 -13.79 15.52 9.16
CA ARG A 147 -12.83 15.89 8.12
C ARG A 147 -11.71 14.86 8.08
N LEU A 148 -11.30 14.48 6.87
CA LEU A 148 -10.19 13.57 6.63
C LEU A 148 -8.95 14.40 6.28
N ILE A 149 -7.93 14.34 7.13
CA ILE A 149 -6.66 15.01 6.91
C ILE A 149 -5.62 13.94 6.56
N VAL A 150 -5.12 14.02 5.33
CA VAL A 150 -4.19 13.07 4.74
C VAL A 150 -2.81 13.71 4.71
N VAL A 151 -1.93 13.24 5.55
CA VAL A 151 -0.53 13.68 5.61
C VAL A 151 0.31 12.69 4.83
N ILE A 152 0.96 13.16 3.78
CA ILE A 152 1.85 12.33 2.96
C ILE A 152 3.25 12.93 3.04
N ASP A 153 4.15 12.23 3.72
CA ASP A 153 5.56 12.58 3.75
C ASP A 153 6.30 11.98 2.56
N GLU A 154 7.19 12.77 1.94
CA GLU A 154 7.91 12.48 0.71
C GLU A 154 6.96 12.11 -0.47
N PHE A 155 5.89 12.88 -0.65
CA PHE A 155 4.84 12.58 -1.62
C PHE A 155 5.32 12.49 -3.08
N GLN A 156 6.49 13.09 -3.42
CA GLN A 156 7.11 12.98 -4.74
C GLN A 156 7.47 11.53 -5.12
N VAL A 157 7.62 10.63 -4.13
CA VAL A 157 7.84 9.20 -4.37
C VAL A 157 6.68 8.55 -5.13
N LEU A 158 5.45 9.07 -4.99
CA LEU A 158 4.30 8.60 -5.76
C LEU A 158 4.50 8.70 -7.28
N PHE A 159 5.38 9.59 -7.73
CA PHE A 159 5.71 9.80 -9.14
C PHE A 159 7.00 9.08 -9.58
N SER A 160 7.65 8.33 -8.70
CA SER A 160 8.93 7.69 -8.99
C SER A 160 8.84 6.47 -9.91
N ASP A 161 7.64 5.92 -10.11
CA ASP A 161 7.43 4.79 -11.00
C ASP A 161 7.70 5.18 -12.47
N LYS A 162 8.33 4.27 -13.22
CA LYS A 162 8.67 4.52 -14.63
C LYS A 162 7.48 4.36 -15.58
N SER A 163 6.42 3.67 -15.15
CA SER A 163 5.21 3.43 -15.93
C SER A 163 4.39 4.70 -16.10
N THR A 164 4.19 5.15 -17.32
CA THR A 164 3.33 6.28 -17.66
C THR A 164 1.90 6.06 -17.18
N GLN A 165 1.42 4.81 -17.18
CA GLN A 165 0.08 4.45 -16.72
C GLN A 165 -0.07 4.68 -15.20
N VAL A 166 0.94 4.31 -14.41
CA VAL A 166 0.95 4.50 -12.95
C VAL A 166 1.01 5.99 -12.63
N LYS A 167 1.95 6.73 -13.21
CA LYS A 167 2.04 8.20 -13.06
C LYS A 167 0.72 8.86 -13.40
N GLY A 168 0.14 8.57 -14.56
CA GLY A 168 -1.14 9.15 -14.97
C GLY A 168 -2.30 8.77 -14.06
N SER A 169 -2.26 7.62 -13.39
CA SER A 169 -3.27 7.24 -12.39
C SER A 169 -3.12 8.04 -11.10
N VAL A 170 -1.89 8.20 -10.60
CA VAL A 170 -1.57 9.04 -9.43
C VAL A 170 -1.99 10.49 -9.70
N GLU A 171 -1.60 11.06 -10.85
CA GLU A 171 -1.96 12.43 -11.23
C GLU A 171 -3.47 12.65 -11.29
N ARG A 172 -4.22 11.76 -11.94
CA ARG A 172 -5.69 11.85 -12.00
C ARG A 172 -6.34 11.81 -10.62
N SER A 173 -5.87 10.93 -9.75
CA SER A 173 -6.39 10.81 -8.39
C SER A 173 -6.08 12.06 -7.56
N LEU A 174 -4.84 12.53 -7.55
CA LEU A 174 -4.44 13.75 -6.86
C LEU A 174 -5.20 14.98 -7.39
N ASN A 175 -5.30 15.16 -8.71
CA ASN A 175 -6.08 16.24 -9.30
C ASN A 175 -7.56 16.19 -8.90
N THR A 176 -8.15 14.99 -8.79
CA THR A 176 -9.53 14.82 -8.31
C THR A 176 -9.68 15.26 -6.87
N LEU A 177 -8.74 14.83 -6.01
CA LEU A 177 -8.73 15.17 -4.58
C LEU A 177 -8.52 16.67 -4.37
N LEU A 178 -7.56 17.28 -5.08
CA LEU A 178 -7.28 18.71 -4.99
C LEU A 178 -8.49 19.57 -5.41
N LYS A 179 -9.19 19.18 -6.48
CA LYS A 179 -10.36 19.92 -6.99
C LYS A 179 -11.63 19.72 -6.17
N LYS A 180 -11.87 18.52 -5.66
CA LYS A 180 -13.13 18.15 -5.02
C LYS A 180 -13.05 17.99 -3.51
N GLY A 181 -11.87 17.70 -2.96
CA GLY A 181 -11.67 17.38 -1.55
C GLY A 181 -12.29 18.40 -0.60
N ARG A 182 -12.17 19.69 -0.91
CA ARG A 182 -12.74 20.81 -0.17
C ARG A 182 -14.20 20.58 0.22
N SER A 183 -15.05 20.38 -0.76
CA SER A 183 -16.51 20.26 -0.54
C SER A 183 -16.87 19.03 0.27
N TYR A 184 -16.06 17.96 0.20
CA TYR A 184 -16.33 16.70 0.87
C TYR A 184 -15.50 16.49 2.16
N GLY A 185 -14.74 17.52 2.59
CA GLY A 185 -13.95 17.47 3.80
C GLY A 185 -12.76 16.51 3.73
N VAL A 186 -12.15 16.37 2.55
CA VAL A 186 -10.91 15.60 2.33
C VAL A 186 -9.77 16.56 2.02
N HIS A 187 -8.78 16.61 2.88
CA HIS A 187 -7.72 17.59 2.83
C HIS A 187 -6.35 16.91 2.78
N LEU A 188 -5.49 17.36 1.84
CA LEU A 188 -4.13 16.85 1.68
C LEU A 188 -3.13 17.80 2.35
N VAL A 189 -2.20 17.23 3.09
CA VAL A 189 -0.99 17.86 3.61
C VAL A 189 0.18 17.11 2.98
N LEU A 190 0.76 17.71 1.94
CA LEU A 190 1.80 17.10 1.11
C LEU A 190 3.16 17.65 1.52
N ALA A 191 4.06 16.79 1.98
CA ALA A 191 5.38 17.18 2.44
C ALA A 191 6.48 16.59 1.56
N THR A 192 7.53 17.37 1.28
CA THR A 192 8.66 16.98 0.43
C THR A 192 9.95 17.65 0.87
N GLN A 193 11.09 17.04 0.54
CA GLN A 193 12.42 17.64 0.73
C GLN A 193 12.89 18.44 -0.48
N THR A 194 12.24 18.33 -1.63
CA THR A 194 12.61 19.08 -2.82
C THR A 194 11.43 19.27 -3.76
N MET A 195 11.45 20.39 -4.47
CA MET A 195 10.47 20.71 -5.52
C MET A 195 11.06 20.52 -6.94
N ARG A 196 12.22 19.86 -7.06
CA ARG A 196 13.00 19.84 -8.32
C ARG A 196 12.60 18.76 -9.32
N GLY A 197 11.74 17.83 -8.97
CA GLY A 197 11.42 16.66 -9.81
C GLY A 197 10.59 16.92 -11.07
N GLY A 198 10.07 18.13 -11.28
CA GLY A 198 9.22 18.44 -12.46
C GLY A 198 7.80 17.86 -12.41
N GLU A 199 7.50 17.01 -11.43
CA GLU A 199 6.19 16.35 -11.26
C GLU A 199 5.13 17.30 -10.69
N ILE A 200 5.55 18.41 -10.10
CA ILE A 200 4.66 19.42 -9.49
C ILE A 200 4.65 20.65 -10.39
N ASP A 201 3.73 20.67 -11.32
CA ASP A 201 3.55 21.80 -12.21
C ASP A 201 2.85 23.00 -11.54
N SER A 202 2.78 24.11 -12.25
CA SER A 202 2.11 25.32 -11.77
C SER A 202 0.62 25.11 -11.53
N SER A 203 -0.02 24.24 -12.30
CA SER A 203 -1.47 23.97 -12.16
C SER A 203 -1.79 23.18 -10.90
N PHE A 204 -0.90 22.27 -10.51
CA PHE A 204 -0.97 21.54 -9.25
C PHE A 204 -0.81 22.51 -8.05
N LYS A 205 0.24 23.34 -8.09
CA LYS A 205 0.51 24.34 -7.03
C LYS A 205 -0.63 25.35 -6.86
N ALA A 206 -1.26 25.77 -7.96
CA ALA A 206 -2.34 26.74 -7.93
C ALA A 206 -3.61 26.25 -7.17
N GLN A 207 -3.73 24.94 -6.98
CA GLN A 207 -4.83 24.34 -6.23
C GLN A 207 -4.55 24.22 -4.71
N ILE A 208 -3.32 24.58 -4.28
CA ILE A 208 -2.89 24.48 -2.89
C ILE A 208 -2.58 25.87 -2.37
N ALA A 209 -3.50 26.43 -1.57
CA ALA A 209 -3.37 27.77 -1.01
C ALA A 209 -2.34 27.82 0.12
N ASN A 210 -2.40 26.87 1.05
CA ASN A 210 -1.48 26.81 2.18
C ASN A 210 -0.11 26.32 1.76
N ARG A 211 0.91 27.08 2.10
CA ARG A 211 2.31 26.74 1.91
C ARG A 211 3.09 26.93 3.18
N ILE A 212 3.87 25.94 3.55
CA ILE A 212 4.77 25.99 4.70
C ILE A 212 6.18 25.75 4.18
N ALA A 213 7.00 26.76 4.33
CA ALA A 213 8.40 26.71 3.97
C ALA A 213 9.27 26.69 5.23
N LEU A 214 10.09 25.66 5.35
CA LEU A 214 11.14 25.54 6.35
C LEU A 214 12.48 25.95 5.72
N PRO A 215 13.60 26.03 6.47
CA PRO A 215 14.88 26.38 5.88
C PRO A 215 15.22 25.56 4.64
N MET A 216 15.50 26.21 3.50
CA MET A 216 15.81 25.59 2.22
C MET A 216 16.69 26.50 1.35
N ASP A 217 17.11 26.03 0.21
CA ASP A 217 17.84 26.85 -0.78
C ASP A 217 16.91 27.76 -1.61
N ALA A 218 17.53 28.68 -2.38
CA ALA A 218 16.80 29.69 -3.15
C ALA A 218 15.90 29.08 -4.24
N GLU A 219 16.34 27.99 -4.88
CA GLU A 219 15.57 27.37 -5.96
C GLU A 219 14.29 26.72 -5.44
N ASP A 220 14.37 25.95 -4.35
CA ASP A 220 13.19 25.33 -3.72
C ASP A 220 12.29 26.39 -3.08
N SER A 221 12.88 27.46 -2.46
CA SER A 221 12.12 28.60 -1.94
C SER A 221 11.32 29.31 -3.04
N ALA A 222 11.94 29.60 -4.16
CA ALA A 222 11.26 30.20 -5.31
C ALA A 222 10.14 29.33 -5.86
N LYS A 223 10.29 27.99 -5.81
CA LYS A 223 9.24 27.06 -6.25
C LYS A 223 8.05 26.98 -5.31
N ILE A 224 8.22 27.14 -4.00
CA ILE A 224 7.14 27.06 -3.02
C ILE A 224 6.54 28.43 -2.67
N LEU A 225 7.34 29.49 -2.55
CA LEU A 225 6.92 30.81 -2.11
C LEU A 225 6.91 31.86 -3.23
N ASP A 226 7.32 31.50 -4.44
CA ASP A 226 7.55 32.43 -5.56
C ASP A 226 8.59 33.53 -5.25
N ASN A 227 9.43 33.32 -4.23
CA ASN A 227 10.54 34.19 -3.79
C ASN A 227 11.58 33.39 -2.96
N ASP A 228 12.66 34.03 -2.53
CA ASP A 228 13.78 33.41 -1.82
C ASP A 228 13.71 33.52 -0.28
N ALA A 229 12.59 33.96 0.29
CA ALA A 229 12.48 34.27 1.72
C ALA A 229 12.80 33.07 2.66
N ALA A 230 12.62 31.82 2.20
CA ALA A 230 12.94 30.66 3.01
C ALA A 230 14.45 30.37 3.14
N CYS A 231 15.30 31.03 2.31
CA CYS A 231 16.76 30.89 2.42
C CYS A 231 17.33 31.54 3.70
N GLU A 232 16.65 32.57 4.20
CA GLU A 232 17.08 33.30 5.38
C GLU A 232 16.63 32.65 6.68
N LEU A 233 15.80 31.61 6.60
CA LEU A 233 15.30 30.89 7.77
C LEU A 233 16.41 30.07 8.42
N VAL A 234 16.39 30.06 9.75
CA VAL A 234 17.22 29.17 10.57
C VAL A 234 16.33 28.34 11.48
N ARG A 235 16.67 27.08 11.69
CA ARG A 235 15.89 26.21 12.60
C ARG A 235 15.83 26.86 14.03
N PRO A 236 14.65 26.94 14.67
CA PRO A 236 13.37 26.30 14.37
C PRO A 236 12.36 27.19 13.61
N GLU A 237 12.80 28.09 12.77
CA GLU A 237 11.92 29.02 12.05
C GLU A 237 11.23 28.35 10.85
N GLY A 238 10.09 28.92 10.47
CA GLY A 238 9.34 28.59 9.26
C GLY A 238 8.52 29.78 8.76
N ILE A 239 8.10 29.75 7.52
CA ILE A 239 7.11 30.67 6.95
C ILE A 239 5.82 29.89 6.71
N PHE A 240 4.73 30.36 7.30
CA PHE A 240 3.37 29.98 6.94
C PHE A 240 2.81 31.02 5.96
N ASN A 241 2.23 30.53 4.86
CA ASN A 241 1.56 31.36 3.87
C ASN A 241 0.24 30.69 3.47
N ASN A 242 -0.86 31.38 3.62
CA ASN A 242 -2.21 30.89 3.30
C ASN A 242 -2.79 31.44 1.99
N ASN A 243 -1.95 32.05 1.16
CA ASN A 243 -2.39 32.67 -0.09
C ASN A 243 -1.43 32.39 -1.25
N GLY A 244 -1.23 31.10 -1.55
CA GLY A 244 -0.52 30.64 -2.74
C GLY A 244 0.95 31.09 -2.87
N GLY A 245 1.61 31.47 -1.77
CA GLY A 245 3.01 31.88 -1.77
C GLY A 245 3.22 33.40 -1.90
N HIS A 246 2.20 34.21 -2.08
CA HIS A 246 2.36 35.66 -2.19
C HIS A 246 3.03 36.29 -0.95
N GLN A 247 4.12 36.99 -1.13
CA GLN A 247 4.98 37.53 -0.07
C GLN A 247 4.23 38.37 0.99
N LYS A 248 3.21 39.12 0.57
CA LYS A 248 2.37 39.94 1.48
C LYS A 248 1.72 39.14 2.61
N TYR A 249 1.52 37.83 2.41
CA TYR A 249 0.84 36.93 3.35
C TYR A 249 1.81 35.98 4.08
N HIS A 250 3.12 36.29 4.01
CA HIS A 250 4.12 35.54 4.76
C HIS A 250 4.01 35.86 6.25
N THR A 251 3.83 34.80 7.04
CA THR A 251 3.93 34.87 8.49
C THR A 251 5.13 34.04 8.94
N LYS A 252 6.21 34.72 9.35
CA LYS A 252 7.36 34.04 9.93
C LYS A 252 6.99 33.54 11.32
N MET A 253 7.31 32.29 11.62
CA MET A 253 6.98 31.66 12.89
C MET A 253 8.17 30.89 13.47
N SER A 254 8.21 30.81 14.81
CA SER A 254 9.07 29.89 15.54
C SER A 254 8.28 28.62 15.87
N ILE A 255 8.78 27.47 15.47
CA ILE A 255 8.12 26.16 15.62
C ILE A 255 8.61 25.50 16.91
N PRO A 256 7.71 25.08 17.82
CA PRO A 256 8.12 24.39 19.03
C PRO A 256 8.70 22.99 18.74
N LYS A 257 9.54 22.51 19.62
CA LYS A 257 9.96 21.10 19.56
C LYS A 257 8.80 20.19 19.97
N ALA A 258 8.47 19.20 19.14
CA ALA A 258 7.59 18.09 19.53
C ALA A 258 8.29 17.26 20.65
N PRO A 259 7.55 16.60 21.54
CA PRO A 259 8.13 15.66 22.49
C PRO A 259 8.91 14.55 21.77
N ASP A 260 9.95 14.04 22.40
CA ASP A 260 10.69 12.88 21.86
C ASP A 260 9.94 11.56 22.11
N ASP A 261 9.02 11.53 23.08
CA ASP A 261 8.14 10.40 23.40
C ASP A 261 6.67 10.81 23.40
N PHE A 262 5.85 10.15 22.61
CA PHE A 262 4.42 10.43 22.47
C PHE A 262 3.54 9.56 23.36
N THR A 263 4.10 8.60 24.07
CA THR A 263 3.35 7.60 24.86
C THR A 263 2.41 8.24 25.86
N ALA A 264 2.91 9.25 26.61
CA ALA A 264 2.09 9.95 27.60
C ALA A 264 0.94 10.76 26.97
N PHE A 265 1.16 11.34 25.78
CA PHE A 265 0.14 12.05 25.02
C PHE A 265 -0.93 11.09 24.49
N ILE A 266 -0.52 10.00 23.86
CA ILE A 266 -1.44 8.98 23.31
C ILE A 266 -2.28 8.36 24.45
N LYS A 267 -1.67 8.10 25.61
CA LYS A 267 -2.40 7.58 26.78
C LYS A 267 -3.51 8.53 27.21
N LYS A 268 -3.26 9.84 27.27
CA LYS A 268 -4.28 10.84 27.60
C LYS A 268 -5.41 10.87 26.56
N ILE A 269 -5.08 10.77 25.27
CA ILE A 269 -6.09 10.67 24.21
C ILE A 269 -6.98 9.43 24.40
N HIS A 270 -6.42 8.28 24.78
CA HIS A 270 -7.20 7.09 25.11
C HIS A 270 -8.11 7.28 26.32
N GLU A 271 -7.60 7.93 27.38
CA GLU A 271 -8.38 8.24 28.57
C GLU A 271 -9.61 9.11 28.22
N GLU A 272 -9.40 10.19 27.44
CA GLU A 272 -10.48 11.05 26.95
C GLU A 272 -11.45 10.33 26.03
N PHE A 273 -10.95 9.46 25.15
CA PHE A 273 -11.75 8.65 24.24
C PHE A 273 -12.72 7.74 25.00
N ASN A 274 -12.23 7.05 26.03
CA ASN A 274 -13.01 6.17 26.87
C ASN A 274 -14.02 6.93 27.74
N GLN A 275 -13.62 8.07 28.32
CA GLN A 275 -14.51 8.91 29.12
C GLN A 275 -15.71 9.45 28.32
N ARG A 276 -15.50 9.79 27.03
CA ARG A 276 -16.57 10.27 26.16
C ARG A 276 -17.35 9.16 25.44
N ASN A 277 -17.02 7.90 25.68
CA ASN A 277 -17.66 6.73 25.05
C ASN A 277 -17.74 6.84 23.53
N LEU A 278 -16.68 7.29 22.87
CA LEU A 278 -16.66 7.41 21.43
C LEU A 278 -16.53 6.05 20.74
N THR A 279 -17.06 5.94 19.54
CA THR A 279 -16.99 4.70 18.74
C THR A 279 -15.60 4.56 18.10
N PRO A 280 -14.91 3.43 18.28
CA PRO A 280 -13.64 3.18 17.60
C PRO A 280 -13.77 3.24 16.08
N ILE A 281 -12.78 3.87 15.43
CA ILE A 281 -12.70 3.88 13.97
C ILE A 281 -12.06 2.58 13.46
N ASP A 282 -12.46 2.14 12.25
CA ASP A 282 -11.79 1.04 11.55
C ASP A 282 -10.38 1.52 11.13
N ARG A 283 -9.38 1.06 11.90
CA ARG A 283 -7.99 1.47 11.75
C ARG A 283 -7.22 0.48 10.89
N LYS A 284 -6.43 1.02 9.96
CA LYS A 284 -5.51 0.25 9.15
C LYS A 284 -4.07 0.63 9.50
N ILE A 285 -3.21 -0.37 9.66
CA ILE A 285 -1.77 -0.18 9.79
C ILE A 285 -1.13 -0.95 8.63
N TYR A 286 -0.38 -0.23 7.81
CA TYR A 286 0.42 -0.82 6.74
C TYR A 286 1.89 -0.57 7.04
N ASN A 287 2.69 -1.63 7.11
CA ASN A 287 4.13 -1.52 7.21
C ASN A 287 4.76 -2.34 6.08
N GLY A 288 5.33 -1.64 5.08
CA GLY A 288 5.92 -2.26 3.88
C GLY A 288 7.08 -3.20 4.18
N GLU A 289 7.77 -3.06 5.31
CA GLU A 289 8.97 -3.84 5.67
C GLU A 289 8.66 -5.05 6.55
N THR A 290 7.51 -5.12 7.20
CA THR A 290 7.20 -6.21 8.13
C THR A 290 6.62 -7.40 7.38
N ALA A 291 7.24 -8.56 7.50
CA ALA A 291 6.71 -9.80 6.95
C ALA A 291 5.37 -10.19 7.60
N LEU A 292 4.43 -10.64 6.79
CA LEU A 292 3.12 -11.10 7.28
C LEU A 292 3.24 -12.52 7.84
N LYS A 293 2.81 -12.72 9.09
CA LYS A 293 2.76 -14.06 9.68
C LYS A 293 1.60 -14.87 9.07
N MET A 294 1.89 -16.13 8.80
CA MET A 294 0.87 -17.08 8.34
C MET A 294 -0.18 -17.33 9.44
N PRO A 295 -1.48 -17.32 9.13
CA PRO A 295 -2.51 -17.67 10.10
C PRO A 295 -2.41 -19.15 10.52
N ASN A 296 -2.60 -19.42 11.80
CA ASN A 296 -2.47 -20.77 12.38
C ASN A 296 -3.53 -21.76 11.86
N THR A 297 -4.64 -21.29 11.32
CA THR A 297 -5.72 -22.11 10.78
C THR A 297 -6.20 -21.54 9.45
N LEU A 298 -6.00 -22.32 8.39
CA LEU A 298 -6.65 -22.06 7.10
C LEU A 298 -7.99 -22.77 7.10
N LYS A 299 -9.09 -22.03 6.98
CA LYS A 299 -10.41 -22.62 6.77
C LYS A 299 -10.54 -23.00 5.30
N ALA A 300 -10.50 -24.27 4.96
CA ALA A 300 -10.70 -24.71 3.60
C ALA A 300 -11.51 -26.01 3.55
N ASN A 301 -12.67 -25.95 2.90
CA ASN A 301 -13.37 -27.11 2.38
C ASN A 301 -13.27 -27.22 0.85
N GLU A 302 -12.61 -26.25 0.20
CA GLU A 302 -12.44 -26.11 -1.25
C GLU A 302 -10.99 -25.78 -1.57
N MET A 303 -10.55 -26.05 -2.81
CA MET A 303 -9.19 -25.72 -3.22
C MET A 303 -9.03 -24.20 -3.38
N ARG A 304 -8.65 -23.55 -2.29
CA ARG A 304 -8.41 -22.10 -2.18
C ARG A 304 -7.02 -21.87 -1.61
N LEU A 305 -6.21 -21.08 -2.30
CA LEU A 305 -4.88 -20.71 -1.80
C LEU A 305 -4.95 -19.33 -1.12
N HIS A 306 -4.75 -19.31 0.18
CA HIS A 306 -4.54 -18.08 0.92
C HIS A 306 -3.09 -17.65 0.77
N LEU A 307 -2.80 -16.68 -0.09
CA LEU A 307 -1.43 -16.30 -0.45
C LEU A 307 -0.86 -15.19 0.44
N GLY A 308 -1.68 -14.34 1.00
CA GLY A 308 -1.26 -13.16 1.76
C GLY A 308 -2.32 -12.08 1.78
N LYS A 309 -1.90 -10.81 1.85
CA LYS A 309 -2.79 -9.65 1.83
C LYS A 309 -2.53 -8.76 0.63
N LYS A 310 -3.60 -8.25 0.01
CA LYS A 310 -3.50 -7.28 -1.09
C LYS A 310 -2.78 -6.02 -0.62
N VAL A 311 -1.96 -5.46 -1.50
CA VAL A 311 -1.30 -4.17 -1.32
C VAL A 311 -2.30 -3.08 -1.72
N ASP A 312 -3.31 -2.90 -0.90
CA ASP A 312 -4.34 -1.87 -1.04
C ASP A 312 -4.75 -1.34 0.34
N TYR A 313 -5.55 -0.28 0.35
CA TYR A 313 -6.03 0.31 1.61
C TYR A 313 -6.82 -0.69 2.47
N GLU A 314 -7.60 -1.56 1.86
CA GLU A 314 -8.44 -2.53 2.57
C GLU A 314 -7.64 -3.69 3.16
N GLN A 315 -6.45 -3.99 2.62
CA GLN A 315 -5.56 -5.08 3.04
C GLN A 315 -6.29 -6.43 3.19
N LYS A 316 -7.25 -6.68 2.28
CA LYS A 316 -8.00 -7.94 2.29
C LYS A 316 -7.11 -9.11 1.94
N ASP A 317 -7.43 -10.28 2.47
CA ASP A 317 -6.72 -11.50 2.12
C ASP A 317 -6.82 -11.76 0.62
N LEU A 318 -5.70 -12.13 0.02
CA LEU A 318 -5.65 -12.62 -1.34
C LEU A 318 -5.85 -14.13 -1.34
N ILE A 319 -6.98 -14.53 -1.88
CA ILE A 319 -7.35 -15.94 -2.07
C ILE A 319 -7.37 -16.22 -3.56
N VAL A 320 -6.64 -17.22 -3.99
CA VAL A 320 -6.70 -17.77 -5.35
C VAL A 320 -7.63 -18.96 -5.32
N GLU A 321 -8.70 -18.86 -6.07
CA GLU A 321 -9.67 -19.95 -6.27
C GLU A 321 -9.32 -20.69 -7.54
N PHE A 322 -9.40 -22.02 -7.48
CA PHE A 322 -9.17 -22.90 -8.61
C PHE A 322 -10.53 -23.36 -9.14
N GLU A 323 -11.12 -22.54 -10.02
CA GLU A 323 -12.44 -22.79 -10.60
C GLU A 323 -12.35 -22.97 -12.12
N ASN A 324 -13.08 -23.92 -12.67
CA ASN A 324 -13.26 -24.12 -14.11
C ASN A 324 -11.93 -24.04 -14.91
N ASN A 325 -11.83 -23.13 -15.86
CA ASN A 325 -10.66 -22.95 -16.74
C ASN A 325 -9.46 -22.27 -16.06
N GLU A 326 -9.52 -21.94 -14.76
CA GLU A 326 -8.45 -21.34 -13.96
C GLU A 326 -7.88 -22.34 -12.92
N SER A 327 -7.94 -23.63 -13.21
CA SER A 327 -7.54 -24.73 -12.29
C SER A 327 -6.03 -24.92 -12.15
N HIS A 328 -5.20 -24.13 -12.83
CA HIS A 328 -3.75 -24.30 -12.82
C HIS A 328 -3.03 -23.00 -12.52
N LEU A 329 -1.92 -23.10 -11.78
CA LEU A 329 -1.12 -21.95 -11.35
C LEU A 329 0.34 -22.09 -11.81
N LEU A 330 0.84 -21.09 -12.53
CA LEU A 330 2.27 -20.95 -12.82
C LEU A 330 2.90 -19.95 -11.84
N VAL A 331 3.94 -20.39 -11.15
CA VAL A 331 4.70 -19.57 -10.20
C VAL A 331 6.08 -19.29 -10.76
N VAL A 332 6.45 -18.03 -10.86
CA VAL A 332 7.77 -17.61 -11.33
C VAL A 332 8.52 -16.91 -10.21
N SER A 333 9.64 -17.49 -9.77
CA SER A 333 10.49 -16.88 -8.74
C SER A 333 11.94 -17.33 -8.87
N GLN A 334 12.86 -16.37 -8.83
CA GLN A 334 14.30 -16.63 -8.82
C GLN A 334 14.84 -16.91 -7.42
N ASP A 335 14.11 -16.54 -6.38
CA ASP A 335 14.52 -16.77 -4.99
C ASP A 335 14.08 -18.16 -4.49
N LEU A 336 15.04 -18.95 -4.00
CA LEU A 336 14.80 -20.29 -3.52
C LEU A 336 13.97 -20.30 -2.22
N ASN A 337 14.25 -19.40 -1.29
CA ASN A 337 13.55 -19.36 0.00
C ASN A 337 12.08 -18.97 -0.22
N ALA A 338 11.83 -18.02 -1.11
CA ALA A 338 10.49 -17.62 -1.49
C ALA A 338 9.70 -18.79 -2.14
N ARG A 339 10.35 -19.59 -3.00
CA ARG A 339 9.72 -20.80 -3.58
C ARG A 339 9.42 -21.84 -2.50
N ILE A 340 10.34 -22.08 -1.57
CA ILE A 340 10.13 -23.00 -0.44
C ILE A 340 8.94 -22.54 0.42
N ALA A 341 8.91 -21.27 0.78
CA ALA A 341 7.84 -20.70 1.59
C ALA A 341 6.47 -20.89 0.94
N LEU A 342 6.36 -20.57 -0.36
CA LEU A 342 5.11 -20.75 -1.09
C LEU A 342 4.74 -22.23 -1.25
N MET A 343 5.71 -23.13 -1.46
CA MET A 343 5.43 -24.57 -1.52
C MET A 343 4.87 -25.11 -0.21
N LYS A 344 5.41 -24.71 0.93
CA LYS A 344 4.86 -25.08 2.23
C LYS A 344 3.41 -24.60 2.39
N LEU A 345 3.15 -23.34 2.02
CA LEU A 345 1.81 -22.77 2.03
C LEU A 345 0.85 -23.57 1.12
N LEU A 346 1.29 -23.92 -0.08
CA LEU A 346 0.53 -24.76 -1.03
C LEU A 346 0.22 -26.13 -0.44
N PHE A 347 1.19 -26.80 0.14
CA PHE A 347 0.99 -28.12 0.74
C PHE A 347 -0.03 -28.09 1.87
N GLN A 348 0.03 -27.09 2.74
CA GLN A 348 -0.98 -26.89 3.79
C GLN A 348 -2.38 -26.69 3.21
N ASN A 349 -2.52 -25.84 2.19
CA ASN A 349 -3.81 -25.57 1.55
C ASN A 349 -4.37 -26.83 0.87
N ILE A 350 -3.54 -27.56 0.09
CA ILE A 350 -3.93 -28.81 -0.57
C ILE A 350 -4.41 -29.85 0.44
N LYS A 351 -3.66 -30.02 1.55
CA LYS A 351 -4.03 -30.93 2.62
C LYS A 351 -5.32 -30.51 3.33
N SER A 352 -5.49 -29.22 3.60
CA SER A 352 -6.70 -28.67 4.24
C SER A 352 -7.93 -28.82 3.33
N ALA A 353 -7.76 -28.82 2.03
CA ALA A 353 -8.79 -29.07 1.04
C ALA A 353 -9.10 -30.58 0.86
N ASN A 354 -8.45 -31.46 1.66
CA ASN A 354 -8.57 -32.92 1.58
C ASN A 354 -8.26 -33.49 0.18
N LYS A 355 -7.28 -32.87 -0.51
CA LYS A 355 -6.79 -33.28 -1.83
C LYS A 355 -5.53 -34.15 -1.67
N GLU A 356 -5.37 -35.14 -2.55
CA GLU A 356 -4.15 -35.92 -2.61
C GLU A 356 -3.03 -35.13 -3.31
N LEU A 357 -1.86 -35.06 -2.70
CA LEU A 357 -0.75 -34.28 -3.22
C LEU A 357 0.30 -35.18 -3.89
N VAL A 358 0.57 -34.91 -5.15
CA VAL A 358 1.70 -35.49 -5.90
C VAL A 358 2.78 -34.42 -6.07
N PHE A 359 3.96 -34.65 -5.52
CA PHE A 359 5.06 -33.69 -5.58
C PHE A 359 6.20 -34.20 -6.49
N CYS A 360 6.50 -33.44 -7.53
CA CYS A 360 7.65 -33.68 -8.39
C CYS A 360 8.81 -32.78 -8.00
N ASN A 361 9.88 -33.41 -7.49
CA ASN A 361 11.08 -32.72 -7.05
C ASN A 361 12.18 -32.80 -8.13
N LYS A 362 12.36 -31.72 -8.86
CA LYS A 362 13.41 -31.56 -9.88
C LYS A 362 14.66 -30.88 -9.32
N GLU A 363 14.50 -30.01 -8.33
CA GLU A 363 15.60 -29.28 -7.73
C GLU A 363 16.16 -30.02 -6.48
N LYS A 364 17.16 -30.87 -6.68
CA LYS A 364 17.77 -31.70 -5.60
C LYS A 364 18.23 -30.92 -4.36
N ARG A 365 18.54 -29.62 -4.51
CA ARG A 365 18.92 -28.74 -3.40
C ARG A 365 17.75 -28.46 -2.46
N LEU A 366 16.54 -28.49 -2.97
CA LEU A 366 15.32 -28.11 -2.26
C LEU A 366 15.03 -29.08 -1.09
N ILE A 367 15.26 -30.37 -1.26
CA ILE A 367 15.06 -31.39 -0.20
C ILE A 367 15.91 -31.11 1.04
N ARG A 368 17.08 -30.47 0.89
CA ARG A 368 17.98 -30.16 2.03
C ARG A 368 17.41 -29.09 2.96
N PHE A 369 16.52 -28.25 2.46
CA PHE A 369 15.94 -27.10 3.17
C PHE A 369 14.43 -27.24 3.38
N PHE A 370 13.82 -28.33 2.92
CA PHE A 370 12.39 -28.49 2.84
C PHE A 370 11.95 -29.86 3.37
N ASP A 371 11.76 -29.95 4.68
CA ASP A 371 11.28 -31.17 5.35
C ASP A 371 9.78 -31.42 5.19
N ALA A 372 9.01 -30.48 4.58
CA ALA A 372 7.59 -30.60 4.42
C ALA A 372 7.12 -31.88 3.70
N PRO A 373 7.82 -32.48 2.69
CA PRO A 373 7.40 -33.76 2.15
C PRO A 373 7.27 -34.84 3.23
N LYS A 374 8.23 -34.93 4.16
CA LYS A 374 8.16 -35.87 5.30
C LYS A 374 7.05 -35.48 6.28
N GLU A 375 6.94 -34.20 6.60
CA GLU A 375 5.92 -33.66 7.49
C GLU A 375 4.50 -33.93 7.00
N TYR A 376 4.29 -33.93 5.67
CA TYR A 376 3.00 -34.23 5.04
C TYR A 376 2.84 -35.67 4.58
N GLY A 377 3.83 -36.55 4.83
CA GLY A 377 3.80 -37.94 4.43
C GLY A 377 3.89 -38.19 2.92
N ILE A 378 4.57 -37.27 2.19
CA ILE A 378 4.66 -37.30 0.74
C ILE A 378 6.01 -37.92 0.34
N THR A 379 5.99 -38.86 -0.62
CA THR A 379 7.20 -39.36 -1.27
C THR A 379 7.44 -38.55 -2.55
N PRO A 380 8.50 -37.75 -2.64
CA PRO A 380 8.80 -36.98 -3.85
C PRO A 380 9.11 -37.88 -5.05
N ILE A 381 8.64 -37.52 -6.22
CA ILE A 381 8.92 -38.21 -7.50
C ILE A 381 9.92 -37.35 -8.28
N GLU A 382 11.04 -37.94 -8.73
CA GLU A 382 12.07 -37.20 -9.47
C GLU A 382 11.76 -37.03 -10.96
N ASN A 383 11.02 -37.95 -11.56
CA ASN A 383 10.69 -37.93 -12.98
C ASN A 383 9.33 -37.25 -13.20
N ALA A 384 9.30 -36.22 -14.04
CA ALA A 384 8.11 -35.41 -14.26
C ALA A 384 6.98 -36.16 -15.01
N LEU A 385 7.31 -37.13 -15.86
CA LEU A 385 6.31 -37.99 -16.51
C LEU A 385 5.70 -38.98 -15.52
N ASN A 386 6.48 -39.57 -14.65
CA ASN A 386 5.99 -40.48 -13.60
C ASN A 386 5.09 -39.74 -12.61
N ALA A 387 5.42 -38.49 -12.26
CA ALA A 387 4.58 -37.66 -11.42
C ALA A 387 3.25 -37.31 -12.10
N LEU A 388 3.29 -37.01 -13.40
CA LEU A 388 2.11 -36.79 -14.22
C LEU A 388 1.21 -38.04 -14.31
N ASP A 389 1.79 -39.19 -14.59
CA ASP A 389 1.06 -40.46 -14.66
C ASP A 389 0.45 -40.84 -13.30
N ALA A 390 1.17 -40.59 -12.20
CA ALA A 390 0.67 -40.77 -10.83
C ALA A 390 -0.53 -39.87 -10.53
N THR A 391 -0.52 -38.62 -11.00
CA THR A 391 -1.62 -37.66 -10.79
C THR A 391 -2.82 -38.01 -11.67
N THR A 392 -2.58 -38.36 -12.94
CA THR A 392 -3.64 -38.71 -13.88
C THR A 392 -4.51 -39.89 -13.39
N ASN A 393 -3.89 -40.84 -12.68
CA ASN A 393 -4.59 -42.00 -12.13
C ASN A 393 -5.24 -41.72 -10.75
N ARG A 394 -5.20 -40.49 -10.24
CA ARG A 394 -5.72 -40.11 -8.94
C ARG A 394 -6.68 -38.93 -9.06
N PRO A 395 -8.00 -39.15 -9.15
CA PRO A 395 -8.94 -38.05 -9.12
C PRO A 395 -8.83 -37.31 -7.77
N ASN A 396 -9.26 -36.06 -7.72
CA ASN A 396 -9.21 -35.24 -6.52
C ASN A 396 -7.76 -35.01 -6.01
N SER A 397 -6.82 -34.77 -6.91
CA SER A 397 -5.40 -34.62 -6.58
C SER A 397 -4.79 -33.32 -7.12
N ALA A 398 -3.65 -32.95 -6.56
CA ALA A 398 -2.87 -31.80 -7.02
C ALA A 398 -1.43 -32.20 -7.32
N LEU A 399 -0.97 -31.88 -8.53
CA LEU A 399 0.42 -32.01 -8.95
C LEU A 399 1.17 -30.71 -8.68
N VAL A 400 2.25 -30.80 -7.92
CA VAL A 400 3.18 -29.68 -7.69
C VAL A 400 4.56 -30.01 -8.25
N ILE A 401 5.09 -29.15 -9.11
CA ILE A 401 6.43 -29.28 -9.70
C ILE A 401 7.28 -28.10 -9.26
N ASP A 402 8.39 -28.41 -8.61
CA ASP A 402 9.24 -27.39 -7.97
C ASP A 402 10.14 -26.60 -8.94
N ASN A 403 10.42 -27.12 -10.14
CA ASN A 403 11.21 -26.41 -11.15
C ASN A 403 10.98 -26.90 -12.58
N LEU A 404 10.23 -26.14 -13.36
CA LEU A 404 9.94 -26.43 -14.75
C LEU A 404 11.19 -26.40 -15.65
N ASN A 405 12.17 -25.53 -15.33
CA ASN A 405 13.40 -25.42 -16.11
C ASN A 405 14.21 -26.73 -16.09
N GLU A 406 14.07 -27.53 -15.04
CA GLU A 406 14.73 -28.83 -14.87
C GLU A 406 13.84 -30.04 -15.25
N ALA A 407 12.57 -29.81 -15.56
CA ALA A 407 11.63 -30.85 -15.98
C ALA A 407 11.78 -31.17 -17.47
N LYS A 408 12.99 -31.57 -17.87
CA LYS A 408 13.39 -31.78 -19.27
C LYS A 408 12.56 -32.83 -20.01
N GLU A 409 11.95 -33.75 -19.27
CA GLU A 409 11.03 -34.77 -19.79
C GLU A 409 9.76 -34.14 -20.43
N TRP A 410 9.44 -32.91 -20.09
CA TRP A 410 8.32 -32.18 -20.70
C TRP A 410 8.77 -31.23 -21.82
N HIS A 411 10.07 -31.17 -22.12
CA HIS A 411 10.55 -30.30 -23.18
C HIS A 411 10.47 -30.95 -24.56
N ASP A 412 10.29 -32.27 -24.63
CA ASP A 412 10.11 -32.98 -25.89
C ASP A 412 8.63 -33.13 -26.32
N LYS A 413 8.42 -33.63 -27.53
CA LYS A 413 7.07 -33.78 -28.08
C LYS A 413 6.18 -34.74 -27.26
N VAL A 414 6.76 -35.82 -26.73
CA VAL A 414 6.02 -36.84 -25.98
C VAL A 414 5.57 -36.29 -24.65
N GLY A 415 6.47 -35.60 -23.96
CA GLY A 415 6.16 -34.95 -22.67
C GLY A 415 5.11 -33.84 -22.78
N VAL A 416 5.20 -33.00 -23.81
CA VAL A 416 4.22 -31.96 -24.09
C VAL A 416 2.84 -32.54 -24.37
N GLU A 417 2.73 -33.60 -25.19
CA GLU A 417 1.43 -34.23 -25.51
C GLU A 417 0.80 -34.92 -24.28
N LYS A 418 1.61 -35.57 -23.43
CA LYS A 418 1.13 -36.15 -22.17
C LYS A 418 0.61 -35.04 -21.21
N LEU A 419 1.37 -33.96 -21.04
CA LEU A 419 0.96 -32.83 -20.22
C LEU A 419 -0.33 -32.19 -20.75
N LYS A 420 -0.45 -32.02 -22.06
CA LYS A 420 -1.65 -31.53 -22.72
C LYS A 420 -2.87 -32.41 -22.42
N SER A 421 -2.73 -33.73 -22.62
CA SER A 421 -3.82 -34.67 -22.36
C SER A 421 -4.28 -34.69 -20.90
N PHE A 422 -3.35 -34.48 -19.98
CA PHE A 422 -3.68 -34.29 -18.54
C PHE A 422 -4.45 -32.99 -18.31
N LEU A 423 -3.93 -31.84 -18.76
CA LEU A 423 -4.53 -30.54 -18.53
C LEU A 423 -5.95 -30.40 -19.11
N GLU A 424 -6.20 -31.01 -20.27
CA GLU A 424 -7.53 -31.02 -20.91
C GLU A 424 -8.59 -31.78 -20.08
N LYS A 425 -8.18 -32.77 -19.28
CA LYS A 425 -9.08 -33.59 -18.46
C LYS A 425 -9.05 -33.25 -16.98
N ALA A 426 -8.10 -32.44 -16.54
CA ALA A 426 -7.81 -32.20 -15.14
C ALA A 426 -9.02 -31.59 -14.42
N THR A 427 -9.71 -30.63 -15.03
CA THR A 427 -10.86 -29.96 -14.43
C THR A 427 -12.01 -30.93 -14.14
N ASP A 428 -12.32 -31.84 -15.09
CA ASP A 428 -13.40 -32.82 -14.93
C ASP A 428 -13.09 -33.85 -13.83
N ASN A 429 -11.81 -34.09 -13.56
CA ASN A 429 -11.33 -35.02 -12.53
C ASN A 429 -10.98 -34.32 -11.18
N GLU A 430 -11.32 -33.06 -11.02
CA GLU A 430 -10.91 -32.24 -9.88
C GLU A 430 -9.38 -32.27 -9.61
N GLN A 431 -8.61 -32.28 -10.66
CA GLN A 431 -7.15 -32.31 -10.63
C GLN A 431 -6.58 -30.91 -10.88
N TYR A 432 -5.54 -30.57 -10.14
CA TYR A 432 -4.91 -29.25 -10.17
C TYR A 432 -3.42 -29.38 -10.50
N CYS A 433 -2.85 -28.38 -11.15
CA CYS A 433 -1.43 -28.37 -11.47
C CYS A 433 -0.81 -27.04 -11.06
N VAL A 434 0.21 -27.10 -10.22
CA VAL A 434 1.01 -25.94 -9.81
C VAL A 434 2.44 -26.14 -10.25
N ILE A 435 2.92 -25.26 -11.09
CA ILE A 435 4.27 -25.35 -11.68
C ILE A 435 5.10 -24.16 -11.20
N PHE A 436 6.26 -24.44 -10.64
CA PHE A 436 7.26 -23.42 -10.36
C PHE A 436 8.27 -23.32 -11.50
N ALA A 437 8.63 -22.13 -11.91
CA ALA A 437 9.72 -21.86 -12.84
C ALA A 437 10.72 -20.88 -12.19
N HIS A 438 12.00 -21.22 -12.30
CA HIS A 438 13.08 -20.36 -11.86
C HIS A 438 13.29 -19.19 -12.84
N ASP A 439 13.29 -19.50 -14.14
CA ASP A 439 13.47 -18.53 -15.22
C ASP A 439 12.49 -18.80 -16.36
N TYR A 440 11.34 -18.12 -16.29
CA TYR A 440 10.30 -18.26 -17.33
C TYR A 440 10.72 -17.58 -18.66
N LYS A 441 11.63 -16.59 -18.61
CA LYS A 441 12.18 -15.99 -19.83
C LYS A 441 12.89 -17.01 -20.71
N GLN A 442 13.69 -17.92 -20.12
CA GLN A 442 14.36 -18.98 -20.89
C GLN A 442 13.37 -19.87 -21.60
N ILE A 443 12.29 -20.28 -20.92
CA ILE A 443 11.23 -21.11 -21.51
C ILE A 443 10.52 -20.35 -22.63
N ASN A 444 10.23 -19.08 -22.40
CA ASN A 444 9.52 -18.23 -23.35
C ASN A 444 10.38 -17.87 -24.59
N ALA A 445 11.70 -17.77 -24.44
CA ALA A 445 12.63 -17.39 -25.50
C ALA A 445 13.15 -18.59 -26.32
N ASN A 446 13.10 -19.80 -25.76
CA ASN A 446 13.64 -20.98 -26.42
C ASN A 446 12.67 -21.47 -27.50
N TYR A 447 13.13 -21.47 -28.75
CA TYR A 447 12.33 -21.85 -29.92
C TYR A 447 11.89 -23.34 -29.88
N ASP A 448 12.76 -24.21 -29.36
CA ASP A 448 12.48 -25.64 -29.21
C ASP A 448 11.36 -25.95 -28.19
N LEU A 449 11.11 -25.02 -27.27
CA LEU A 449 10.05 -25.08 -26.27
C LEU A 449 8.73 -24.42 -26.72
N GLY A 450 8.58 -24.07 -28.02
CA GLY A 450 7.42 -23.34 -28.52
C GLY A 450 6.07 -23.97 -28.18
N LYS A 451 5.96 -25.31 -28.30
CA LYS A 451 4.73 -26.04 -27.93
C LYS A 451 4.45 -26.07 -26.46
N LEU A 452 5.48 -26.20 -25.60
CA LEU A 452 5.33 -26.11 -24.14
C LEU A 452 4.86 -24.70 -23.74
N LYS A 453 5.47 -23.68 -24.32
CA LYS A 453 5.06 -22.28 -24.12
C LYS A 453 3.60 -22.04 -24.49
N GLU A 454 3.16 -22.55 -25.64
CA GLU A 454 1.78 -22.44 -26.09
C GLU A 454 0.82 -23.12 -25.10
N LEU A 455 1.17 -24.32 -24.65
CA LEU A 455 0.41 -25.08 -23.67
C LEU A 455 0.28 -24.33 -22.35
N LEU A 456 1.39 -23.78 -21.83
CA LEU A 456 1.39 -22.97 -20.60
C LEU A 456 0.53 -21.71 -20.77
N ASN A 457 0.57 -21.06 -21.92
CA ASN A 457 -0.26 -19.88 -22.19
C ASN A 457 -1.76 -20.21 -22.28
N ASN A 458 -2.09 -21.39 -22.75
CA ASN A 458 -3.47 -21.82 -22.92
C ASN A 458 -4.13 -22.30 -21.62
N HIS A 459 -3.38 -22.95 -20.73
CA HIS A 459 -3.93 -23.59 -19.53
C HIS A 459 -3.59 -22.87 -18.21
N PHE A 460 -2.44 -22.18 -18.11
CA PHE A 460 -2.05 -21.47 -16.90
C PHE A 460 -2.41 -19.99 -16.99
N LYS A 461 -3.70 -19.71 -16.81
CA LYS A 461 -4.24 -18.34 -16.88
C LYS A 461 -3.87 -17.52 -15.64
N GLN A 462 -3.74 -18.17 -14.50
CA GLN A 462 -3.25 -17.56 -13.26
C GLN A 462 -1.74 -17.73 -13.14
N ARG A 463 -1.04 -16.62 -12.91
CA ARG A 463 0.41 -16.60 -12.78
C ARG A 463 0.82 -15.79 -11.55
N LEU A 464 1.77 -16.30 -10.82
CA LEU A 464 2.30 -15.66 -9.64
C LEU A 464 3.77 -15.26 -9.88
N ALA A 465 4.06 -13.97 -9.85
CA ALA A 465 5.41 -13.43 -9.89
C ALA A 465 5.87 -13.08 -8.47
N PHE A 466 7.06 -13.56 -8.10
CA PHE A 466 7.55 -13.51 -6.74
C PHE A 466 9.06 -13.36 -6.71
N ILE A 467 9.57 -12.22 -6.25
CA ILE A 467 11.00 -11.88 -6.31
C ILE A 467 11.59 -12.20 -7.69
N CYS A 468 11.08 -11.53 -8.71
CA CYS A 468 11.48 -11.70 -10.10
C CYS A 468 12.26 -10.50 -10.60
N ASN A 469 13.24 -10.74 -11.49
CA ASN A 469 13.86 -9.66 -12.24
C ASN A 469 12.89 -9.04 -13.29
N GLY A 470 13.23 -7.85 -13.79
CA GLY A 470 12.40 -7.14 -14.76
C GLY A 470 12.16 -7.91 -16.07
N GLU A 471 13.07 -8.78 -16.47
CA GLU A 471 12.96 -9.59 -17.70
C GLU A 471 11.86 -10.66 -17.57
N ASN A 472 11.80 -11.36 -16.43
CA ASN A 472 10.74 -12.32 -16.16
C ASN A 472 9.38 -11.62 -16.00
N LEU A 473 9.33 -10.45 -15.34
CA LEU A 473 8.12 -9.66 -15.22
C LEU A 473 7.60 -9.19 -16.58
N SER A 474 8.46 -8.74 -17.49
CA SER A 474 8.09 -8.33 -18.83
C SER A 474 7.45 -9.47 -19.63
N VAL A 475 8.03 -10.69 -19.59
CA VAL A 475 7.46 -11.87 -20.26
C VAL A 475 6.10 -12.26 -19.68
N LEU A 476 5.88 -11.99 -18.39
CA LEU A 476 4.59 -12.21 -17.72
C LEU A 476 3.59 -11.07 -17.98
N LYS A 477 3.90 -10.12 -18.88
CA LYS A 477 3.11 -8.92 -19.16
C LYS A 477 2.95 -8.00 -17.93
N SER A 478 3.99 -7.90 -17.12
CA SER A 478 4.03 -7.08 -15.93
C SER A 478 5.18 -6.08 -16.03
N GLU A 479 4.88 -4.82 -16.27
CA GLU A 479 5.89 -3.78 -16.54
C GLU A 479 6.49 -3.13 -15.29
N GLN A 480 5.86 -3.31 -14.13
CA GLN A 480 6.28 -2.66 -12.88
C GLN A 480 7.26 -3.52 -12.08
N LYS A 481 8.31 -2.87 -11.56
CA LYS A 481 9.20 -3.50 -10.57
C LYS A 481 8.41 -3.78 -9.28
N LEU A 482 8.51 -4.99 -8.75
CA LEU A 482 7.96 -5.35 -7.46
C LEU A 482 8.82 -4.79 -6.32
N HIS A 483 8.18 -4.35 -5.24
CA HIS A 483 8.88 -4.13 -3.98
C HIS A 483 9.41 -5.48 -3.45
N GLU A 484 10.54 -5.47 -2.72
CA GLU A 484 11.24 -6.71 -2.32
C GLU A 484 10.38 -7.73 -1.56
N LEU A 485 9.41 -7.25 -0.78
CA LEU A 485 8.50 -8.11 -0.01
C LEU A 485 7.14 -8.36 -0.69
N ASN A 486 6.94 -7.85 -1.89
CA ASN A 486 5.67 -7.98 -2.60
C ASN A 486 5.73 -9.06 -3.68
N ALA A 487 4.59 -9.65 -3.94
CA ALA A 487 4.36 -10.56 -5.06
C ALA A 487 3.21 -10.03 -5.94
N ARG A 488 3.07 -10.57 -7.12
CA ARG A 488 2.01 -10.18 -8.05
C ARG A 488 1.27 -11.40 -8.59
N LEU A 489 -0.04 -11.43 -8.41
CA LEU A 489 -0.94 -12.34 -9.09
C LEU A 489 -1.38 -11.69 -10.41
N ILE A 490 -1.16 -12.40 -11.50
CA ILE A 490 -1.47 -11.98 -12.86
C ILE A 490 -2.52 -12.95 -13.41
N ASN A 491 -3.66 -12.43 -13.81
CA ASN A 491 -4.67 -13.20 -14.52
C ASN A 491 -4.70 -12.77 -15.99
N ILE A 492 -4.20 -13.64 -16.87
CA ILE A 492 -4.05 -13.32 -18.28
C ILE A 492 -5.41 -13.24 -18.98
N SER A 493 -6.39 -14.04 -18.55
CA SER A 493 -7.73 -14.04 -19.17
C SER A 493 -8.51 -12.75 -18.86
N LYS A 494 -8.30 -12.21 -17.67
CA LYS A 494 -9.01 -11.02 -17.18
C LYS A 494 -8.18 -9.72 -17.36
N ASP A 495 -6.97 -9.84 -17.92
CA ASP A 495 -5.99 -8.76 -18.03
C ASP A 495 -5.84 -7.97 -16.71
N SER A 496 -5.75 -8.70 -15.59
CA SER A 496 -5.72 -8.13 -14.25
C SER A 496 -4.45 -8.49 -13.51
N HIS A 497 -3.98 -7.51 -12.73
CA HIS A 497 -2.78 -7.62 -11.90
C HIS A 497 -3.12 -7.24 -10.48
N ILE A 498 -2.81 -8.09 -9.51
CA ILE A 498 -3.03 -7.84 -8.08
C ILE A 498 -1.69 -7.94 -7.37
N GLU A 499 -1.19 -6.83 -6.85
CA GLU A 499 -0.02 -6.83 -5.98
C GLU A 499 -0.43 -7.21 -4.56
N PHE A 500 0.36 -8.05 -3.91
CA PHE A 500 0.07 -8.51 -2.56
C PHE A 500 1.36 -8.79 -1.79
N ARG A 501 1.23 -8.84 -0.48
CA ARG A 501 2.28 -9.25 0.45
C ARG A 501 2.02 -10.69 0.83
N PRO A 502 2.91 -11.63 0.48
CA PRO A 502 2.76 -13.03 0.83
C PRO A 502 2.94 -13.24 2.33
N PHE A 503 2.33 -14.30 2.86
CA PHE A 503 2.64 -14.77 4.20
C PHE A 503 4.07 -15.28 4.23
N SER A 504 4.82 -14.92 5.28
CA SER A 504 6.10 -15.51 5.62
C SER A 504 5.90 -16.71 6.53
N LEU A 505 6.79 -17.64 6.40
CA LEU A 505 6.88 -18.82 7.27
C LEU A 505 7.86 -18.60 8.41
#